data_a734ed031c51db854f3903371ffde715
#
_entry.id   a734ed031c51db854f3903371ffde715
#
_cell.length_a   1.000
_cell.length_b   1.000
_cell.length_c   1.000
_cell.angle_alpha   90.00
_cell.angle_beta   90.00
_cell.angle_gamma   90.00
#
_symmetry.space_group_name_H-M   'P 1'
#
loop_
_entity.id
_entity.type
_entity.pdbx_description
1 polymer ?
#
loop_
_entity_poly.entity_id
_entity_poly.type
_entity_poly.pdbx_seq_one_letter_code
_entity_poly.pdbx_strand_id
1 'polypeptide(L)'
;MNEDIKLMMKIYGTYEYDWLGDPFESESELTRHHIVKRENGGENGISNYALLTKKSHIFLHYLEDNYNKEYNYLNEMFMSLNRSLCPPTEEYYEEVRKVVKSVKKRIKNNSKNKTLSKRR
;
A
#
# COMPACT_ATOMS: atom_id res chain seq x y z
N MET A 1 10.39 -10.89 -16.21
CA MET A 1 9.48 -9.85 -15.80
C MET A 1 8.14 -10.43 -15.42
N ASN A 2 7.48 -9.85 -14.43
CA ASN A 2 6.25 -10.43 -13.91
C ASN A 2 5.06 -10.07 -14.81
N GLU A 3 4.45 -11.09 -15.40
CA GLU A 3 3.31 -10.91 -16.31
C GLU A 3 2.08 -10.36 -15.59
N ASP A 4 1.87 -10.76 -14.32
CA ASP A 4 0.75 -10.26 -13.52
C ASP A 4 0.86 -8.75 -13.29
N ILE A 5 2.06 -8.27 -12.99
CA ILE A 5 2.31 -6.84 -12.78
C ILE A 5 2.00 -6.07 -14.06
N LYS A 6 2.47 -6.56 -15.20
CA LYS A 6 2.21 -5.92 -16.49
C LYS A 6 0.73 -5.85 -16.81
N LEU A 7 0.03 -6.94 -16.59
CA LEU A 7 -1.41 -7.02 -16.85
C LEU A 7 -2.17 -6.04 -15.95
N MET A 8 -1.82 -6.01 -14.67
CA MET A 8 -2.45 -5.10 -13.72
C MET A 8 -2.16 -3.64 -14.04
N MET A 9 -0.95 -3.32 -14.47
CA MET A 9 -0.62 -1.96 -14.91
C MET A 9 -1.55 -1.51 -16.04
N LYS A 10 -1.80 -2.40 -16.99
CA LYS A 10 -2.71 -2.13 -18.10
C LYS A 10 -4.14 -1.92 -17.63
N ILE A 11 -4.66 -2.86 -16.84
CA ILE A 11 -6.05 -2.82 -16.37
C ILE A 11 -6.32 -1.57 -15.55
N TYR A 12 -5.40 -1.24 -14.64
CA TYR A 12 -5.58 -0.15 -13.67
C TYR A 12 -4.89 1.14 -14.07
N GLY A 13 -4.27 1.19 -15.24
CA GLY A 13 -3.58 2.39 -15.70
C GLY A 13 -2.53 2.90 -14.72
N THR A 14 -1.83 1.99 -14.05
CA THR A 14 -0.85 2.32 -13.02
C THR A 14 0.52 2.54 -13.65
N TYR A 15 0.87 3.79 -13.92
CA TYR A 15 2.14 4.12 -14.60
C TYR A 15 2.98 5.17 -13.88
N GLU A 16 2.41 5.94 -12.97
CA GLU A 16 3.12 7.00 -12.26
C GLU A 16 3.20 6.76 -10.76
N TYR A 17 2.12 6.24 -10.19
CA TYR A 17 2.00 6.02 -8.75
C TYR A 17 1.52 4.62 -8.47
N ASP A 18 2.08 4.01 -7.42
CA ASP A 18 1.57 2.71 -6.98
C ASP A 18 0.21 2.88 -6.27
N TRP A 19 -0.35 1.80 -5.76
CA TRP A 19 -1.67 1.85 -5.13
C TRP A 19 -1.67 2.55 -3.77
N LEU A 20 -0.51 2.90 -3.25
CA LEU A 20 -0.40 3.68 -2.01
C LEU A 20 -0.02 5.15 -2.31
N GLY A 21 0.10 5.49 -3.58
CA GLY A 21 0.42 6.85 -4.01
C GLY A 21 1.91 7.16 -4.07
N ASP A 22 2.76 6.14 -3.99
CA ASP A 22 4.20 6.33 -4.08
C ASP A 22 4.64 6.35 -5.54
N PRO A 23 5.43 7.36 -5.96
CA PRO A 23 5.86 7.44 -7.36
C PRO A 23 6.92 6.38 -7.68
N PHE A 24 6.90 5.92 -8.92
CA PHE A 24 7.91 5.01 -9.44
C PHE A 24 8.19 5.34 -10.91
N GLU A 25 9.36 4.95 -11.39
CA GLU A 25 9.76 5.22 -12.77
C GLU A 25 9.84 3.95 -13.62
N SER A 26 10.06 2.81 -12.98
CA SER A 26 10.24 1.55 -13.69
C SER A 26 9.37 0.45 -13.10
N GLU A 27 8.79 -0.38 -13.97
CA GLU A 27 8.02 -1.56 -13.60
C GLU A 27 8.78 -2.46 -12.61
N SER A 28 10.11 -2.49 -12.72
CA SER A 28 10.94 -3.31 -11.84
C SER A 28 10.88 -2.89 -10.36
N GLU A 29 10.38 -1.68 -10.09
CA GLU A 29 10.19 -1.20 -8.72
C GLU A 29 8.92 -1.73 -8.07
N LEU A 30 8.03 -2.32 -8.86
CA LEU A 30 6.73 -2.79 -8.36
C LEU A 30 6.79 -4.22 -7.85
N THR A 31 6.01 -4.46 -6.80
CA THR A 31 5.82 -5.78 -6.20
C THR A 31 4.32 -6.07 -6.13
N ARG A 32 3.98 -7.33 -5.86
CA ARG A 32 2.60 -7.77 -5.69
C ARG A 32 2.34 -7.97 -4.22
N HIS A 33 1.41 -7.22 -3.68
CA HIS A 33 0.97 -7.39 -2.31
C HIS A 33 -0.28 -8.28 -2.29
N HIS A 34 -0.25 -9.37 -1.53
CA HIS A 34 -1.45 -10.21 -1.32
C HIS A 34 -2.39 -9.45 -0.39
N ILE A 35 -3.55 -9.03 -0.91
CA ILE A 35 -4.53 -8.29 -0.12
C ILE A 35 -5.06 -9.17 1.01
N VAL A 36 -5.45 -10.41 0.67
CA VAL A 36 -5.73 -11.44 1.66
C VAL A 36 -4.52 -12.36 1.72
N LYS A 37 -3.94 -12.51 2.90
CA LYS A 37 -2.74 -13.34 3.08
C LYS A 37 -3.00 -14.80 2.69
N ARG A 38 -1.99 -15.46 2.15
CA ARG A 38 -2.10 -16.87 1.79
C ARG A 38 -2.49 -17.74 2.98
N GLU A 39 -1.94 -17.47 4.15
CA GLU A 39 -2.27 -18.17 5.40
C GLU A 39 -3.73 -18.00 5.82
N ASN A 40 -4.39 -16.96 5.32
CA ASN A 40 -5.80 -16.68 5.58
C ASN A 40 -6.70 -17.06 4.39
N GLY A 41 -6.20 -17.90 3.50
CA GLY A 41 -6.95 -18.36 2.34
C GLY A 41 -6.82 -17.51 1.09
N GLY A 42 -5.91 -16.55 1.09
CA GLY A 42 -5.68 -15.69 -0.08
C GLY A 42 -5.09 -16.44 -1.25
N GLU A 43 -5.62 -16.17 -2.43
CA GLU A 43 -5.18 -16.83 -3.65
C GLU A 43 -3.98 -16.12 -4.29
N ASN A 44 -3.27 -16.84 -5.16
CA ASN A 44 -2.28 -16.27 -6.05
C ASN A 44 -2.98 -15.88 -7.34
N GLY A 45 -3.03 -14.61 -7.66
CA GLY A 45 -3.69 -14.13 -8.86
C GLY A 45 -4.03 -12.66 -8.76
N ILE A 46 -4.26 -12.03 -9.90
CA ILE A 46 -4.50 -10.58 -9.95
C ILE A 46 -5.75 -10.16 -9.15
N SER A 47 -6.68 -11.06 -8.93
CA SER A 47 -7.87 -10.76 -8.13
C SER A 47 -7.56 -10.53 -6.65
N ASN A 48 -6.34 -10.84 -6.22
CA ASN A 48 -5.91 -10.69 -4.82
C ASN A 48 -4.63 -9.88 -4.69
N TYR A 49 -4.22 -9.15 -5.72
CA TYR A 49 -2.98 -8.37 -5.68
C TYR A 49 -3.25 -6.86 -5.67
N ALA A 50 -2.38 -6.14 -4.98
CA ALA A 50 -2.25 -4.70 -5.09
C ALA A 50 -0.83 -4.42 -5.57
N LEU A 51 -0.66 -3.40 -6.41
CA LEU A 51 0.66 -3.04 -6.93
C LEU A 51 1.31 -2.00 -6.03
N LEU A 52 2.41 -2.36 -5.41
CA LEU A 52 3.14 -1.50 -4.49
C LEU A 52 4.62 -1.48 -4.85
N THR A 53 5.24 -0.31 -4.73
CA THR A 53 6.70 -0.23 -4.77
C THR A 53 7.24 -1.00 -3.57
N LYS A 54 8.51 -1.37 -3.62
CA LYS A 54 9.17 -2.05 -2.49
C LYS A 54 9.05 -1.20 -1.22
N LYS A 55 9.21 0.10 -1.37
CA LYS A 55 9.09 1.05 -0.26
C LYS A 55 7.70 1.02 0.37
N SER A 56 6.65 1.09 -0.44
CA SER A 56 5.27 1.01 0.05
C SER A 56 4.98 -0.34 0.67
N HIS A 57 5.50 -1.41 0.08
CA HIS A 57 5.30 -2.77 0.58
C HIS A 57 5.89 -2.94 1.98
N ILE A 58 7.12 -2.45 2.17
CA ILE A 58 7.78 -2.47 3.47
C ILE A 58 6.99 -1.65 4.49
N PHE A 59 6.55 -0.46 4.07
CA PHE A 59 5.74 0.40 4.93
C PHE A 59 4.44 -0.28 5.35
N LEU A 60 3.79 -0.95 4.40
CA LEU A 60 2.53 -1.65 4.68
C LEU A 60 2.72 -2.77 5.71
N HIS A 61 3.81 -3.53 5.61
CA HIS A 61 4.12 -4.57 6.60
C HIS A 61 4.41 -3.95 7.98
N TYR A 62 5.04 -2.80 8.01
CA TYR A 62 5.24 -2.06 9.25
C TYR A 62 3.89 -1.68 9.88
N LEU A 63 2.92 -1.25 9.05
CA LEU A 63 1.58 -0.93 9.53
C LEU A 63 0.87 -2.15 10.07
N GLU A 64 1.05 -3.28 9.44
CA GLU A 64 0.46 -4.54 9.90
C GLU A 64 0.83 -4.83 11.35
N ASP A 65 2.09 -4.59 11.71
CA ASP A 65 2.60 -4.89 13.04
C ASP A 65 2.32 -3.80 14.06
N ASN A 66 2.22 -2.55 13.64
CA ASN A 66 2.20 -1.41 14.57
C ASN A 66 0.96 -0.53 14.47
N TYR A 67 0.27 -0.55 13.34
CA TYR A 67 -0.92 0.27 13.07
C TYR A 67 -1.95 -0.57 12.33
N ASN A 68 -2.37 -1.62 12.99
CA ASN A 68 -3.21 -2.65 12.39
C ASN A 68 -4.54 -2.13 11.85
N LYS A 69 -5.13 -1.15 12.51
CA LYS A 69 -6.38 -0.53 12.07
C LYS A 69 -6.21 0.12 10.70
N GLU A 70 -5.14 0.89 10.54
CA GLU A 70 -4.83 1.56 9.28
C GLU A 70 -4.45 0.56 8.20
N TYR A 71 -3.71 -0.48 8.59
CA TYR A 71 -3.38 -1.57 7.68
C TYR A 71 -4.64 -2.20 7.09
N ASN A 72 -5.59 -2.55 7.94
CA ASN A 72 -6.84 -3.16 7.51
C ASN A 72 -7.66 -2.23 6.61
N TYR A 73 -7.71 -0.95 6.96
CA TYR A 73 -8.42 0.05 6.17
C TYR A 73 -7.83 0.18 4.75
N LEU A 74 -6.49 0.24 4.66
CA LEU A 74 -5.82 0.31 3.36
C LEU A 74 -6.07 -0.95 2.54
N ASN A 75 -6.04 -2.12 3.16
CA ASN A 75 -6.34 -3.37 2.46
C ASN A 75 -7.78 -3.40 1.93
N GLU A 76 -8.72 -2.83 2.67
CA GLU A 76 -10.11 -2.70 2.19
C GLU A 76 -10.17 -1.80 0.96
N MET A 77 -9.40 -0.72 0.95
CA MET A 77 -9.31 0.17 -0.21
C MET A 77 -8.70 -0.54 -1.41
N PHE A 78 -7.64 -1.33 -1.17
CA PHE A 78 -7.01 -2.12 -2.22
C PHE A 78 -7.99 -3.14 -2.80
N MET A 79 -8.76 -3.81 -1.95
CA MET A 79 -9.74 -4.80 -2.39
C MET A 79 -10.82 -4.14 -3.25
N SER A 80 -11.31 -2.99 -2.83
CA SER A 80 -12.31 -2.23 -3.57
C SER A 80 -11.77 -1.82 -4.94
N LEU A 81 -10.53 -1.30 -4.97
CA LEU A 81 -9.89 -0.92 -6.23
C LEU A 81 -9.71 -2.14 -7.13
N ASN A 82 -9.24 -3.25 -6.57
CA ASN A 82 -9.02 -4.48 -7.32
C ASN A 82 -10.31 -4.94 -8.01
N ARG A 83 -11.43 -4.84 -7.31
CA ARG A 83 -12.74 -5.25 -7.84
C ARG A 83 -13.29 -4.29 -8.91
N SER A 84 -12.84 -3.04 -8.89
CA SER A 84 -13.35 -2.03 -9.81
C SER A 84 -12.92 -2.26 -11.25
N LEU A 85 -11.76 -2.88 -11.45
CA LEU A 85 -11.13 -3.10 -12.75
C LEU A 85 -10.99 -1.80 -13.55
N CYS A 86 -10.81 -0.70 -12.83
CA CYS A 86 -10.67 0.65 -13.39
C CYS A 86 -9.48 1.37 -12.76
N PRO A 87 -8.91 2.37 -13.43
CA PRO A 87 -7.83 3.15 -12.85
C PRO A 87 -8.22 3.81 -11.53
N PRO A 88 -7.27 3.96 -10.60
CA PRO A 88 -7.52 4.69 -9.36
C PRO A 88 -7.93 6.13 -9.67
N THR A 89 -8.89 6.64 -8.90
CA THR A 89 -9.35 8.02 -9.03
C THR A 89 -8.52 8.96 -8.19
N GLU A 90 -8.66 10.27 -8.42
CA GLU A 90 -8.07 11.29 -7.56
C GLU A 90 -8.56 11.12 -6.13
N GLU A 91 -9.83 10.82 -5.95
CA GLU A 91 -10.42 10.60 -4.63
C GLU A 91 -9.77 9.42 -3.91
N TYR A 92 -9.48 8.35 -4.65
CA TYR A 92 -8.77 7.19 -4.11
C TYR A 92 -7.39 7.62 -3.59
N TYR A 93 -6.62 8.32 -4.41
CA TYR A 93 -5.27 8.75 -4.02
C TYR A 93 -5.29 9.74 -2.87
N GLU A 94 -6.25 10.64 -2.83
CA GLU A 94 -6.40 11.57 -1.71
C GLU A 94 -6.60 10.83 -0.41
N GLU A 95 -7.46 9.81 -0.43
CA GLU A 95 -7.77 9.04 0.76
C GLU A 95 -6.58 8.23 1.26
N VAL A 96 -5.89 7.51 0.35
CA VAL A 96 -4.73 6.72 0.78
C VAL A 96 -3.60 7.62 1.29
N ARG A 97 -3.37 8.77 0.63
CA ARG A 97 -2.34 9.73 1.07
C ARG A 97 -2.65 10.31 2.44
N LYS A 98 -3.92 10.58 2.70
CA LYS A 98 -4.38 11.07 3.99
C LYS A 98 -4.05 10.07 5.09
N VAL A 99 -4.35 8.80 4.89
CA VAL A 99 -4.05 7.74 5.85
C VAL A 99 -2.55 7.62 6.07
N VAL A 100 -1.77 7.53 5.00
CA VAL A 100 -0.31 7.40 5.06
C VAL A 100 0.30 8.59 5.80
N LYS A 101 -0.12 9.79 5.46
CA LYS A 101 0.38 11.02 6.09
C LYS A 101 0.07 11.05 7.58
N SER A 102 -1.14 10.65 7.96
CA SER A 102 -1.56 10.57 9.35
C SER A 102 -0.68 9.61 10.15
N VAL A 103 -0.42 8.43 9.61
CA VAL A 103 0.42 7.43 10.27
C VAL A 103 1.87 7.94 10.40
N LYS A 104 2.42 8.49 9.33
CA LYS A 104 3.80 9.03 9.34
C LYS A 104 3.96 10.12 10.39
N LYS A 105 2.94 10.97 10.55
CA LYS A 105 2.94 12.01 11.58
C LYS A 105 2.97 11.40 12.97
N ARG A 106 2.17 10.34 13.21
CA ARG A 106 2.15 9.66 14.52
C ARG A 106 3.48 8.96 14.81
N ILE A 107 4.09 8.34 13.81
CA ILE A 107 5.41 7.72 13.95
C ILE A 107 6.43 8.77 14.38
N LYS A 108 6.45 9.92 13.71
CA LYS A 108 7.36 11.02 14.00
C LYS A 108 7.16 11.55 15.42
N ASN A 109 5.92 11.73 15.84
CA ASN A 109 5.60 12.22 17.18
C ASN A 109 6.02 11.21 18.26
N ASN A 110 5.80 9.93 18.02
CA ASN A 110 6.21 8.87 18.94
C ASN A 110 7.73 8.84 19.10
N SER A 111 8.47 9.00 18.01
CA SER A 111 9.93 9.06 18.03
C SER A 111 10.41 10.26 18.85
N LYS A 112 9.80 11.41 18.68
CA LYS A 112 10.12 12.61 19.45
C LYS A 112 9.87 12.40 20.94
N ASN A 113 8.73 11.82 21.27
CA ASN A 113 8.38 11.55 22.68
C ASN A 113 9.36 10.57 23.32
N LYS A 114 9.76 9.53 22.60
CA LYS A 114 10.77 8.57 23.08
C LYS A 114 12.10 9.28 23.31
N THR A 115 12.51 10.14 22.42
CA THR A 115 13.76 10.89 22.53
C THR A 115 13.74 11.80 23.76
N LEU A 116 12.63 12.50 23.98
CA LEU A 116 12.47 13.36 25.15
C LEU A 116 12.50 12.56 26.45
N SER A 117 11.85 11.40 26.45
CA SER A 117 11.85 10.50 27.62
C SER A 117 13.25 10.04 27.99
N LYS A 118 14.07 9.73 26.98
CA LYS A 118 15.45 9.26 27.21
C LYS A 118 16.36 10.35 27.80
N ARG A 119 16.05 11.60 27.59
CA ARG A 119 16.84 12.73 28.08
C ARG A 119 16.57 13.04 29.55
N ARG A 120 15.55 12.46 30.10
CA ARG A 120 15.20 12.60 31.52
C ARG A 120 15.87 11.54 32.35
#